data_b650234bcfb52f4b22ddf2fb1bf974bf
#
_entry.id   b650234bcfb52f4b22ddf2fb1bf974bf
#
_cell.length_a   1.000
_cell.length_b   1.000
_cell.length_c   1.000
_cell.angle_alpha   90.00
_cell.angle_beta   90.00
_cell.angle_gamma   90.00
#
_symmetry.space_group_name_H-M   'P 1'
#
loop_
_entity.id
_entity.type
_entity.pdbx_description
1 polymer ?
#
loop_
_entity_poly.entity_id
_entity_poly.type
_entity_poly.pdbx_seq_one_letter_code
_entity_poly.pdbx_strand_id
1 'polypeptide(L)'
;MTKMRRFDYSFLDNGMLPAKLVGITGNIYSLRTAASVRKEDHAQVFTELEEIAKIQSVKSSNAIEGIVTSDQRIAAIVRQSSAPRNHDEAEIAGYRDALNRIHTGYEHLRFSERTILLLHEVMMTPAGDELAGQYKQTDNVIVEIDANGTRCVRFRPVPAAETKTAMEQLELAYLDACANANINQLLLIPCVILDFLCIHPFRDGNGRISRLLSLLLLYQNGFDAGKYISFEEQINKYKDLYYEALRQSSAGWDQNQNDYFPFIQNFLSTLYMCYKELDKRFAVAQGKRVTKTARIEATVLDSLTPLSKAEICTILPDVSPTTVEAVLGRMVREGQIQRLGAGRSSRYVRALPD
;
A
#
# COMPACT_ATOMS: atom_id res chain seq x y z
N MET A 1 21.18 33.24 2.94
CA MET A 1 21.36 31.80 3.17
C MET A 1 20.00 31.22 3.49
N THR A 2 19.43 30.46 2.59
CA THR A 2 18.16 29.74 2.81
C THR A 2 18.45 28.74 3.94
N LYS A 3 17.66 28.81 5.02
CA LYS A 3 17.85 27.92 6.17
C LYS A 3 17.51 26.50 5.70
N MET A 4 18.49 25.60 5.63
CA MET A 4 18.30 24.23 5.17
C MET A 4 17.28 23.52 6.07
N ARG A 5 16.43 22.68 5.50
CA ARG A 5 15.47 21.84 6.24
C ARG A 5 16.24 21.01 7.29
N ARG A 6 15.74 20.99 8.52
CA ARG A 6 16.23 20.12 9.58
C ARG A 6 15.24 18.98 9.80
N PHE A 7 15.71 17.76 9.69
CA PHE A 7 14.94 16.58 10.04
C PHE A 7 15.11 16.31 11.54
N ASP A 8 14.00 16.40 12.30
CA ASP A 8 14.01 16.24 13.76
C ASP A 8 12.66 15.65 14.18
N TYR A 9 12.70 14.48 14.78
CA TYR A 9 11.50 13.75 15.22
C TYR A 9 11.36 13.75 16.75
N SER A 10 12.13 14.54 17.48
CA SER A 10 12.11 14.64 18.94
C SER A 10 10.76 15.08 19.51
N PHE A 11 9.93 15.76 18.70
CA PHE A 11 8.56 16.12 19.08
C PHE A 11 7.66 14.91 19.36
N LEU A 12 8.02 13.72 18.85
CA LEU A 12 7.32 12.47 19.12
C LEU A 12 7.59 11.92 20.53
N ASP A 13 8.71 12.29 21.13
CA ASP A 13 9.09 11.96 22.52
C ASP A 13 8.67 13.05 23.50
N ASN A 14 8.98 14.31 23.19
CA ASN A 14 8.86 15.43 24.11
C ASN A 14 7.61 16.31 23.89
N GLY A 15 6.87 16.07 22.80
CA GLY A 15 5.70 16.87 22.42
C GLY A 15 4.38 16.33 22.96
N MET A 16 3.33 17.15 22.84
CA MET A 16 1.95 16.71 23.09
C MET A 16 1.39 16.00 21.83
N LEU A 17 0.99 14.75 22.00
CA LEU A 17 0.36 13.97 20.94
C LEU A 17 -1.17 14.15 20.98
N PRO A 18 -1.84 14.32 19.82
CA PRO A 18 -3.29 14.33 19.76
C PRO A 18 -3.90 13.04 20.34
N ALA A 19 -4.90 13.15 21.20
CA ALA A 19 -5.53 12.00 21.86
C ALA A 19 -6.05 10.93 20.89
N LYS A 20 -6.49 11.34 19.68
CA LYS A 20 -6.91 10.42 18.62
C LYS A 20 -5.81 9.46 18.19
N LEU A 21 -4.55 9.89 18.18
CA LEU A 21 -3.41 9.05 17.80
C LEU A 21 -3.15 7.97 18.85
N VAL A 22 -3.33 8.27 20.14
CA VAL A 22 -3.21 7.29 21.24
C VAL A 22 -4.23 6.17 21.07
N GLY A 23 -5.49 6.52 20.79
CA GLY A 23 -6.55 5.53 20.59
C GLY A 23 -6.32 4.65 19.35
N ILE A 24 -5.94 5.23 18.21
CA ILE A 24 -5.75 4.46 16.97
C ILE A 24 -4.51 3.56 17.05
N THR A 25 -3.42 4.02 17.65
CA THR A 25 -2.22 3.19 17.88
C THR A 25 -2.52 1.99 18.76
N GLY A 26 -3.21 2.19 19.89
CA GLY A 26 -3.64 1.10 20.77
C GLY A 26 -4.49 0.05 20.04
N ASN A 27 -5.44 0.50 19.23
CA ASN A 27 -6.27 -0.39 18.42
C ASN A 27 -5.45 -1.17 17.38
N ILE A 28 -4.48 -0.53 16.72
CA ILE A 28 -3.59 -1.20 15.75
C ILE A 28 -2.77 -2.30 16.44
N TYR A 29 -2.18 -2.03 17.61
CA TYR A 29 -1.44 -3.05 18.38
C TYR A 29 -2.31 -4.24 18.77
N SER A 30 -3.54 -3.98 19.24
CA SER A 30 -4.49 -5.04 19.59
C SER A 30 -4.84 -5.93 18.38
N LEU A 31 -5.17 -5.32 17.25
CA LEU A 31 -5.49 -6.05 16.01
C LEU A 31 -4.28 -6.80 15.44
N ARG A 32 -3.09 -6.22 15.51
CA ARG A 32 -1.83 -6.88 15.14
C ARG A 32 -1.63 -8.16 15.94
N THR A 33 -1.75 -8.08 17.28
CA THR A 33 -1.60 -9.26 18.15
C THR A 33 -2.62 -10.35 17.79
N ALA A 34 -3.89 -9.97 17.58
CA ALA A 34 -4.91 -10.92 17.16
C ALA A 34 -4.61 -11.55 15.79
N ALA A 35 -4.09 -10.78 14.84
CA ALA A 35 -3.70 -11.26 13.52
C ALA A 35 -2.52 -12.24 13.59
N SER A 36 -1.50 -11.95 14.44
CA SER A 36 -0.34 -12.83 14.61
C SER A 36 -0.72 -14.20 15.13
N VAL A 37 -1.57 -14.29 16.17
CA VAL A 37 -2.08 -15.56 16.69
C VAL A 37 -2.84 -16.35 15.62
N ARG A 38 -3.70 -15.69 14.85
CA ARG A 38 -4.47 -16.34 13.77
C ARG A 38 -3.59 -16.86 12.64
N LYS A 39 -2.49 -16.18 12.37
CA LYS A 39 -1.54 -16.57 11.32
C LYS A 39 -0.84 -17.89 11.65
N GLU A 40 -0.50 -18.11 12.91
CA GLU A 40 0.07 -19.39 13.38
C GLU A 40 -0.92 -20.54 13.18
N ASP A 41 -2.20 -20.32 13.50
CA ASP A 41 -3.24 -21.36 13.42
C ASP A 41 -3.76 -21.62 11.99
N HIS A 42 -3.64 -20.65 11.07
CA HIS A 42 -4.32 -20.68 9.77
C HIS A 42 -3.43 -20.18 8.62
N ALA A 43 -2.19 -20.65 8.55
CA ALA A 43 -1.19 -20.21 7.58
C ALA A 43 -1.65 -20.27 6.12
N GLN A 44 -2.46 -21.29 5.74
CA GLN A 44 -2.95 -21.44 4.37
C GLN A 44 -3.90 -20.31 3.96
N VAL A 45 -4.78 -19.86 4.85
CA VAL A 45 -5.70 -18.72 4.58
C VAL A 45 -4.89 -17.44 4.35
N PHE A 46 -3.83 -17.22 5.13
CA PHE A 46 -2.96 -16.06 4.96
C PHE A 46 -2.18 -16.10 3.65
N THR A 47 -1.76 -17.28 3.18
CA THR A 47 -1.10 -17.44 1.87
C THR A 47 -2.04 -17.02 0.73
N GLU A 48 -3.31 -17.44 0.76
CA GLU A 48 -4.29 -17.05 -0.26
C GLU A 48 -4.60 -15.53 -0.20
N LEU A 49 -4.70 -14.96 1.00
CA LEU A 49 -4.88 -13.51 1.16
C LEU A 49 -3.69 -12.72 0.62
N GLU A 50 -2.46 -13.21 0.80
CA GLU A 50 -1.25 -12.57 0.28
C GLU A 50 -1.25 -12.49 -1.24
N GLU A 51 -1.64 -13.55 -1.94
CA GLU A 51 -1.78 -13.56 -3.39
C GLU A 51 -2.78 -12.50 -3.89
N ILE A 52 -3.94 -12.42 -3.25
CA ILE A 52 -4.97 -11.44 -3.57
C ILE A 52 -4.47 -10.01 -3.29
N ALA A 53 -3.91 -9.78 -2.11
CA ALA A 53 -3.41 -8.47 -1.70
C ALA A 53 -2.30 -7.96 -2.63
N LYS A 54 -1.41 -8.84 -3.08
CA LYS A 54 -0.34 -8.48 -4.01
C LYS A 54 -0.90 -7.95 -5.34
N ILE A 55 -1.91 -8.60 -5.91
CA ILE A 55 -2.57 -8.13 -7.14
C ILE A 55 -3.23 -6.77 -6.90
N GLN A 56 -3.91 -6.60 -5.77
CA GLN A 56 -4.56 -5.34 -5.39
C GLN A 56 -3.55 -4.22 -5.18
N SER A 57 -2.42 -4.49 -4.54
CA SER A 57 -1.35 -3.52 -4.30
C SER A 57 -0.73 -3.03 -5.61
N VAL A 58 -0.38 -3.96 -6.51
CA VAL A 58 0.17 -3.61 -7.83
C VAL A 58 -0.84 -2.81 -8.64
N LYS A 59 -2.12 -3.21 -8.67
CA LYS A 59 -3.19 -2.45 -9.33
C LYS A 59 -3.32 -1.05 -8.77
N SER A 60 -3.52 -0.94 -7.47
CA SER A 60 -3.92 0.30 -6.82
C SER A 60 -2.80 1.32 -6.78
N SER A 61 -1.56 0.90 -6.51
CA SER A 61 -0.41 1.82 -6.50
C SER A 61 -0.18 2.46 -7.87
N ASN A 62 -0.31 1.70 -8.96
CA ASN A 62 -0.16 2.24 -10.31
C ASN A 62 -1.37 3.10 -10.70
N ALA A 63 -2.60 2.69 -10.34
CA ALA A 63 -3.81 3.46 -10.64
C ALA A 63 -3.84 4.84 -9.94
N ILE A 64 -3.21 4.98 -8.76
CA ILE A 64 -3.04 6.29 -8.09
C ILE A 64 -2.27 7.26 -8.99
N GLU A 65 -1.29 6.77 -9.75
CA GLU A 65 -0.48 7.57 -10.69
C GLU A 65 -1.09 7.63 -12.12
N GLY A 66 -2.27 7.04 -12.32
CA GLY A 66 -2.95 7.04 -13.62
C GLY A 66 -2.50 5.92 -14.58
N ILE A 67 -1.65 5.00 -14.13
CA ILE A 67 -1.15 3.85 -14.90
C ILE A 67 -2.14 2.71 -14.74
N VAL A 68 -2.81 2.32 -15.81
CA VAL A 68 -3.91 1.35 -15.77
C VAL A 68 -3.85 0.32 -16.90
N THR A 69 -4.29 -0.89 -16.62
CA THR A 69 -4.60 -1.93 -17.60
C THR A 69 -5.76 -2.79 -17.06
N SER A 70 -6.24 -3.76 -17.84
CA SER A 70 -7.34 -4.62 -17.39
C SER A 70 -6.96 -5.51 -16.21
N ASP A 71 -7.92 -5.85 -15.35
CA ASP A 71 -7.70 -6.70 -14.18
C ASP A 71 -7.11 -8.07 -14.55
N GLN A 72 -7.52 -8.64 -15.68
CA GLN A 72 -6.94 -9.87 -16.19
C GLN A 72 -5.45 -9.72 -16.53
N ARG A 73 -5.06 -8.56 -17.09
CA ARG A 73 -3.66 -8.28 -17.42
C ARG A 73 -2.83 -8.06 -16.16
N ILE A 74 -3.35 -7.32 -15.19
CA ILE A 74 -2.67 -7.12 -13.91
C ILE A 74 -2.43 -8.48 -13.23
N ALA A 75 -3.44 -9.33 -13.12
CA ALA A 75 -3.30 -10.65 -12.54
C ALA A 75 -2.27 -11.53 -13.29
N ALA A 76 -2.26 -11.48 -14.62
CA ALA A 76 -1.30 -12.21 -15.45
C ALA A 76 0.13 -11.68 -15.25
N ILE A 77 0.32 -10.37 -15.17
CA ILE A 77 1.63 -9.75 -14.91
C ILE A 77 2.12 -10.11 -13.50
N VAL A 78 1.27 -9.98 -12.47
CA VAL A 78 1.64 -10.27 -11.09
C VAL A 78 2.02 -11.74 -10.90
N ARG A 79 1.30 -12.67 -11.53
CA ARG A 79 1.59 -14.10 -11.52
C ARG A 79 2.74 -14.50 -12.47
N GLN A 80 3.34 -13.54 -13.16
CA GLN A 80 4.40 -13.75 -14.15
C GLN A 80 4.02 -14.73 -15.28
N SER A 81 2.72 -14.90 -15.55
CA SER A 81 2.21 -15.74 -16.62
C SER A 81 2.20 -15.05 -17.99
N SER A 82 2.52 -13.76 -18.04
CA SER A 82 2.56 -12.98 -19.29
C SER A 82 3.55 -11.81 -19.16
N ALA A 83 4.30 -11.56 -20.24
CA ALA A 83 5.16 -10.39 -20.35
C ALA A 83 4.34 -9.09 -20.57
N PRO A 84 4.87 -7.91 -20.16
CA PRO A 84 4.31 -6.62 -20.50
C PRO A 84 4.18 -6.41 -22.01
N ARG A 85 3.13 -5.72 -22.46
CA ARG A 85 2.83 -5.46 -23.86
C ARG A 85 3.05 -4.00 -24.27
N ASN A 86 3.08 -3.10 -23.32
CA ASN A 86 3.25 -1.67 -23.51
C ASN A 86 3.98 -1.06 -22.31
N HIS A 87 4.21 0.25 -22.35
CA HIS A 87 4.92 0.99 -21.31
C HIS A 87 4.22 0.91 -19.96
N ASP A 88 2.90 1.12 -19.90
CA ASP A 88 2.13 1.05 -18.64
C ASP A 88 2.24 -0.33 -17.99
N GLU A 89 2.14 -1.41 -18.78
CA GLU A 89 2.31 -2.76 -18.25
C GLU A 89 3.75 -3.05 -17.81
N ALA A 90 4.74 -2.41 -18.41
CA ALA A 90 6.13 -2.49 -17.98
C ALA A 90 6.35 -1.79 -16.62
N GLU A 91 5.73 -0.63 -16.40
CA GLU A 91 5.72 0.04 -15.11
C GLU A 91 5.01 -0.79 -14.03
N ILE A 92 3.87 -1.40 -14.37
CA ILE A 92 3.14 -2.34 -13.48
C ILE A 92 4.02 -3.53 -13.10
N ALA A 93 4.77 -4.10 -14.06
CA ALA A 93 5.68 -5.20 -13.80
C ALA A 93 6.86 -4.77 -12.90
N GLY A 94 7.41 -3.59 -13.12
CA GLY A 94 8.46 -3.03 -12.28
C GLY A 94 8.00 -2.82 -10.83
N TYR A 95 6.81 -2.25 -10.64
CA TYR A 95 6.24 -2.13 -9.28
C TYR A 95 6.05 -3.50 -8.62
N ARG A 96 5.53 -4.51 -9.34
CA ARG A 96 5.42 -5.89 -8.85
C ARG A 96 6.78 -6.42 -8.36
N ASP A 97 7.85 -6.21 -9.12
CA ASP A 97 9.17 -6.73 -8.79
C ASP A 97 9.75 -6.06 -7.54
N ALA A 98 9.59 -4.73 -7.41
CA ALA A 98 9.99 -4.00 -6.23
C ALA A 98 9.15 -4.41 -4.98
N LEU A 99 7.84 -4.61 -5.14
CA LEU A 99 6.96 -5.12 -4.07
C LEU A 99 7.35 -6.53 -3.63
N ASN A 100 7.61 -7.44 -4.59
CA ASN A 100 8.06 -8.80 -4.28
C ASN A 100 9.37 -8.78 -3.50
N ARG A 101 10.31 -7.91 -3.84
CA ARG A 101 11.58 -7.76 -3.13
C ARG A 101 11.37 -7.38 -1.66
N ILE A 102 10.41 -6.51 -1.38
CA ILE A 102 10.03 -6.16 -0.01
C ILE A 102 9.35 -7.34 0.69
N HIS A 103 8.34 -7.97 0.06
CA HIS A 103 7.60 -9.07 0.67
C HIS A 103 8.48 -10.24 1.07
N THR A 104 9.52 -10.55 0.28
CA THR A 104 10.42 -11.69 0.51
C THR A 104 11.69 -11.36 1.28
N GLY A 105 12.08 -10.09 1.34
CA GLY A 105 13.41 -9.69 1.84
C GLY A 105 13.43 -8.50 2.81
N TYR A 106 12.29 -8.02 3.31
CA TYR A 106 12.24 -6.82 4.17
C TYR A 106 13.15 -6.91 5.42
N GLU A 107 13.42 -8.09 5.94
CA GLU A 107 14.30 -8.31 7.10
C GLU A 107 15.76 -7.93 6.80
N HIS A 108 16.17 -8.01 5.53
CA HIS A 108 17.53 -7.74 5.07
C HIS A 108 17.68 -6.37 4.40
N LEU A 109 16.58 -5.67 4.13
CA LEU A 109 16.57 -4.33 3.56
C LEU A 109 16.59 -3.31 4.69
N ARG A 110 17.57 -2.42 4.74
CA ARG A 110 17.57 -1.30 5.69
C ARG A 110 16.99 -0.06 5.02
N PHE A 111 16.35 0.82 5.78
CA PHE A 111 16.03 2.15 5.29
C PHE A 111 17.36 2.89 5.09
N SER A 112 17.76 3.04 3.85
CA SER A 112 19.02 3.66 3.46
C SER A 112 18.96 4.19 2.04
N GLU A 113 19.81 5.16 1.71
CA GLU A 113 19.98 5.66 0.34
C GLU A 113 20.09 4.48 -0.65
N ARG A 114 20.98 3.53 -0.37
CA ARG A 114 21.21 2.36 -1.23
C ARG A 114 19.94 1.56 -1.49
N THR A 115 19.14 1.30 -0.47
CA THR A 115 17.89 0.54 -0.61
C THR A 115 16.86 1.32 -1.42
N ILE A 116 16.75 2.62 -1.20
CA ILE A 116 15.81 3.50 -1.90
C ILE A 116 16.14 3.57 -3.39
N LEU A 117 17.43 3.78 -3.74
CA LEU A 117 17.89 3.77 -5.13
C LEU A 117 17.66 2.41 -5.80
N LEU A 118 17.97 1.31 -5.09
CA LEU A 118 17.74 -0.06 -5.59
C LEU A 118 16.25 -0.34 -5.87
N LEU A 119 15.35 0.04 -4.97
CA LEU A 119 13.91 -0.14 -5.19
C LEU A 119 13.42 0.68 -6.39
N HIS A 120 13.92 1.90 -6.55
CA HIS A 120 13.62 2.73 -7.71
C HIS A 120 14.18 2.13 -9.01
N GLU A 121 15.41 1.63 -9.01
CA GLU A 121 16.02 0.95 -10.15
C GLU A 121 15.18 -0.26 -10.57
N VAL A 122 14.86 -1.16 -9.64
CA VAL A 122 14.03 -2.34 -9.92
C VAL A 122 12.66 -1.96 -10.48
N MET A 123 12.05 -0.90 -9.96
CA MET A 123 10.73 -0.46 -10.36
C MET A 123 10.72 0.20 -11.75
N MET A 124 11.73 1.00 -12.08
CA MET A 124 11.71 1.84 -13.29
C MET A 124 12.43 1.22 -14.49
N THR A 125 13.36 0.29 -14.28
CA THR A 125 14.12 -0.38 -15.35
C THR A 125 13.23 -1.09 -16.37
N PRO A 126 12.17 -1.83 -16.00
CA PRO A 126 11.32 -2.51 -16.97
C PRO A 126 10.64 -1.57 -17.98
N ALA A 127 10.35 -0.33 -17.57
CA ALA A 127 9.76 0.71 -18.41
C ALA A 127 10.81 1.48 -19.25
N GLY A 128 12.09 1.17 -19.11
CA GLY A 128 13.17 1.79 -19.89
C GLY A 128 13.54 3.19 -19.41
N ASP A 129 13.31 3.53 -18.13
CA ASP A 129 13.73 4.84 -17.62
C ASP A 129 15.26 4.88 -17.46
N GLU A 130 15.91 5.79 -18.20
CA GLU A 130 17.37 5.99 -18.17
C GLU A 130 17.88 6.50 -16.81
N LEU A 131 17.01 7.10 -15.99
CA LEU A 131 17.33 7.57 -14.64
C LEU A 131 16.91 6.58 -13.55
N ALA A 132 16.60 5.33 -13.91
CA ALA A 132 16.28 4.28 -12.93
C ALA A 132 17.43 4.15 -11.91
N GLY A 133 17.09 4.22 -10.62
CA GLY A 133 18.08 4.16 -9.53
C GLY A 133 18.93 5.41 -9.36
N GLN A 134 18.58 6.54 -9.96
CA GLN A 134 19.33 7.80 -9.85
C GLN A 134 18.42 8.92 -9.36
N TYR A 135 18.99 9.82 -8.57
CA TYR A 135 18.29 11.05 -8.19
C TYR A 135 18.04 11.96 -9.39
N LYS A 136 17.03 12.80 -9.26
CA LYS A 136 16.71 13.82 -10.26
C LYS A 136 17.92 14.73 -10.53
N GLN A 137 18.09 15.08 -11.80
CA GLN A 137 19.20 15.96 -12.26
C GLN A 137 18.72 17.40 -12.48
N THR A 138 17.41 17.61 -12.50
CA THR A 138 16.78 18.93 -12.67
C THR A 138 15.69 19.12 -11.61
N ASP A 139 15.45 20.37 -11.23
CA ASP A 139 14.39 20.71 -10.30
C ASP A 139 13.02 20.31 -10.85
N ASN A 140 12.19 19.79 -9.98
CA ASN A 140 10.80 19.45 -10.28
C ASN A 140 9.83 20.30 -9.43
N VAL A 141 8.58 20.34 -9.85
CA VAL A 141 7.50 20.99 -9.12
C VAL A 141 6.30 20.07 -9.07
N ILE A 142 5.59 20.07 -7.95
CA ILE A 142 4.32 19.37 -7.82
C ILE A 142 3.22 20.36 -8.19
N VAL A 143 2.45 20.02 -9.23
CA VAL A 143 1.38 20.88 -9.80
C VAL A 143 0.03 20.35 -9.36
N GLU A 144 -0.89 21.24 -9.12
CA GLU A 144 -2.30 20.96 -8.86
C GLU A 144 -3.15 21.68 -9.92
N ILE A 145 -4.27 21.09 -10.29
CA ILE A 145 -5.27 21.73 -11.15
C ILE A 145 -6.39 22.20 -10.22
N ASP A 146 -6.61 23.51 -10.19
CA ASP A 146 -7.67 24.10 -9.37
C ASP A 146 -9.08 23.81 -9.96
N ALA A 147 -10.12 24.20 -9.23
CA ALA A 147 -11.50 24.00 -9.64
C ALA A 147 -11.87 24.72 -10.97
N ASN A 148 -11.04 25.68 -11.42
CA ASN A 148 -11.20 26.40 -12.68
C ASN A 148 -10.39 25.77 -13.83
N GLY A 149 -9.69 24.66 -13.59
CA GLY A 149 -8.82 24.03 -14.57
C GLY A 149 -7.43 24.68 -14.72
N THR A 150 -7.07 25.63 -13.85
CA THR A 150 -5.78 26.33 -13.91
C THR A 150 -4.70 25.51 -13.17
N ARG A 151 -3.54 25.36 -13.82
CA ARG A 151 -2.38 24.73 -13.19
C ARG A 151 -1.71 25.71 -12.23
N CYS A 152 -1.63 25.34 -10.95
CA CYS A 152 -0.86 26.07 -9.96
C CYS A 152 0.22 25.18 -9.33
N VAL A 153 1.34 25.79 -8.93
CA VAL A 153 2.40 25.07 -8.21
C VAL A 153 1.92 24.85 -6.78
N ARG A 154 1.67 23.60 -6.44
CA ARG A 154 1.23 23.19 -5.10
C ARG A 154 2.39 23.12 -4.12
N PHE A 155 3.51 22.56 -4.54
CA PHE A 155 4.69 22.34 -3.70
C PHE A 155 5.98 22.39 -4.53
N ARG A 156 7.04 22.92 -3.92
CA ARG A 156 8.39 22.92 -4.51
C ARG A 156 9.27 22.00 -3.69
N PRO A 157 9.59 20.80 -4.21
CA PRO A 157 10.52 19.87 -3.57
C PRO A 157 11.93 20.44 -3.40
N VAL A 158 12.76 19.73 -2.67
CA VAL A 158 14.20 20.05 -2.55
C VAL A 158 14.85 20.15 -3.94
N PRO A 159 15.68 21.18 -4.21
CA PRO A 159 16.40 21.31 -5.47
C PRO A 159 17.24 20.08 -5.80
N ALA A 160 17.43 19.80 -7.09
CA ALA A 160 18.20 18.64 -7.54
C ALA A 160 19.62 18.60 -6.95
N ALA A 161 20.30 19.74 -6.89
CA ALA A 161 21.65 19.88 -6.33
C ALA A 161 21.74 19.53 -4.82
N GLU A 162 20.63 19.66 -4.08
CA GLU A 162 20.57 19.42 -2.63
C GLU A 162 19.94 18.06 -2.29
N THR A 163 19.39 17.36 -3.28
CA THR A 163 18.59 16.13 -3.07
C THR A 163 19.37 15.04 -2.35
N LYS A 164 20.63 14.78 -2.77
CA LYS A 164 21.47 13.76 -2.15
C LYS A 164 21.71 14.05 -0.67
N THR A 165 22.10 15.27 -0.35
CA THR A 165 22.35 15.71 1.04
C THR A 165 21.09 15.61 1.89
N ALA A 166 19.92 15.98 1.34
CA ALA A 166 18.66 15.87 2.04
C ALA A 166 18.28 14.40 2.33
N MET A 167 18.55 13.48 1.41
CA MET A 167 18.31 12.04 1.60
C MET A 167 19.26 11.44 2.65
N GLU A 168 20.54 11.81 2.64
CA GLU A 168 21.51 11.41 3.67
C GLU A 168 21.08 11.90 5.07
N GLN A 169 20.63 13.15 5.16
CA GLN A 169 20.13 13.71 6.42
C GLN A 169 18.84 13.03 6.90
N LEU A 170 17.92 12.69 5.99
CA LEU A 170 16.70 11.95 6.30
C LEU A 170 17.03 10.56 6.87
N GLU A 171 18.00 9.85 6.26
CA GLU A 171 18.46 8.53 6.75
C GLU A 171 19.04 8.65 8.16
N LEU A 172 19.94 9.62 8.40
CA LEU A 172 20.54 9.83 9.71
C LEU A 172 19.48 10.18 10.77
N ALA A 173 18.54 11.07 10.47
CA ALA A 173 17.47 11.45 11.39
C ALA A 173 16.53 10.27 11.72
N TYR A 174 16.24 9.40 10.74
CA TYR A 174 15.50 8.17 10.97
C TYR A 174 16.24 7.23 11.91
N LEU A 175 17.55 7.00 11.67
CA LEU A 175 18.37 6.12 12.52
C LEU A 175 18.49 6.65 13.94
N ASP A 176 18.69 7.96 14.10
CA ASP A 176 18.73 8.62 15.41
C ASP A 176 17.40 8.46 16.17
N ALA A 177 16.27 8.69 15.49
CA ALA A 177 14.96 8.50 16.08
C ALA A 177 14.66 7.03 16.42
N CYS A 178 15.12 6.07 15.63
CA CYS A 178 15.01 4.64 15.94
C CYS A 178 15.82 4.22 17.17
N ALA A 179 16.92 4.91 17.49
CA ALA A 179 17.72 4.64 18.67
C ALA A 179 17.04 5.14 19.97
N ASN A 180 16.04 6.03 19.86
CA ASN A 180 15.27 6.52 21.01
C ASN A 180 14.09 5.57 21.29
N ALA A 181 14.17 4.81 22.38
CA ALA A 181 13.14 3.84 22.79
C ALA A 181 11.77 4.47 23.12
N ASN A 182 11.71 5.78 23.39
CA ASN A 182 10.44 6.47 23.66
C ASN A 182 9.67 6.80 22.39
N ILE A 183 10.31 6.84 21.23
CA ILE A 183 9.64 7.16 19.97
C ILE A 183 8.90 5.93 19.44
N ASN A 184 7.59 6.06 19.35
CA ASN A 184 6.73 5.02 18.77
C ASN A 184 6.91 4.94 17.26
N GLN A 185 7.31 3.79 16.74
CA GLN A 185 7.57 3.57 15.31
C GLN A 185 6.35 3.81 14.42
N LEU A 186 5.12 3.54 14.90
CA LEU A 186 3.89 3.87 14.17
C LEU A 186 3.71 5.36 13.92
N LEU A 187 4.29 6.21 14.78
CA LEU A 187 4.25 7.67 14.61
C LEU A 187 5.45 8.17 13.78
N LEU A 188 6.61 7.53 13.91
CA LEU A 188 7.83 7.89 13.18
C LEU A 188 7.72 7.59 11.68
N ILE A 189 7.24 6.40 11.32
CA ILE A 189 7.16 5.96 9.92
C ILE A 189 6.47 7.00 9.03
N PRO A 190 5.25 7.47 9.32
CA PRO A 190 4.60 8.48 8.48
C PRO A 190 5.36 9.81 8.39
N CYS A 191 6.10 10.22 9.42
CA CYS A 191 6.93 11.41 9.37
C CYS A 191 8.04 11.26 8.32
N VAL A 192 8.74 10.14 8.34
CA VAL A 192 9.81 9.81 7.39
C VAL A 192 9.27 9.72 5.95
N ILE A 193 8.08 9.11 5.77
CA ILE A 193 7.43 9.02 4.45
C ILE A 193 7.00 10.40 3.94
N LEU A 194 6.48 11.28 4.82
CA LEU A 194 6.17 12.66 4.44
C LEU A 194 7.42 13.42 4.00
N ASP A 195 8.49 13.33 4.77
CA ASP A 195 9.76 14.00 4.44
C ASP A 195 10.34 13.47 3.12
N PHE A 196 10.30 12.17 2.88
CA PHE A 196 10.66 11.59 1.58
C PHE A 196 9.83 12.19 0.43
N LEU A 197 8.51 12.29 0.60
CA LEU A 197 7.61 12.88 -0.40
C LEU A 197 7.88 14.37 -0.62
N CYS A 198 8.30 15.11 0.41
CA CYS A 198 8.67 16.53 0.31
C CYS A 198 10.05 16.73 -0.34
N ILE A 199 11.01 15.85 -0.07
CA ILE A 199 12.29 15.84 -0.80
C ILE A 199 12.06 15.54 -2.29
N HIS A 200 11.19 14.58 -2.58
CA HIS A 200 10.81 14.17 -3.93
C HIS A 200 12.02 13.84 -4.80
N PRO A 201 12.84 12.84 -4.40
CA PRO A 201 14.21 12.70 -4.88
C PRO A 201 14.34 12.27 -6.33
N PHE A 202 13.29 11.71 -6.94
CA PHE A 202 13.33 11.16 -8.29
C PHE A 202 12.61 12.08 -9.30
N ARG A 203 12.90 11.91 -10.58
CA ARG A 203 12.16 12.55 -11.66
C ARG A 203 10.72 12.06 -11.71
N ASP A 204 10.53 10.74 -11.56
CA ASP A 204 9.23 10.06 -11.49
C ASP A 204 9.28 8.92 -10.46
N GLY A 205 8.12 8.31 -10.15
CA GLY A 205 8.01 7.15 -9.25
C GLY A 205 8.03 7.48 -7.75
N ASN A 206 8.15 8.75 -7.33
CA ASN A 206 8.24 9.10 -5.91
C ASN A 206 7.04 8.61 -5.09
N GLY A 207 5.82 8.74 -5.61
CA GLY A 207 4.61 8.24 -4.95
C GLY A 207 4.63 6.72 -4.79
N ARG A 208 5.02 5.99 -5.82
CA ARG A 208 5.13 4.51 -5.79
C ARG A 208 6.20 4.06 -4.81
N ILE A 209 7.39 4.68 -4.82
CA ILE A 209 8.46 4.39 -3.86
C ILE A 209 8.04 4.72 -2.43
N SER A 210 7.35 5.83 -2.19
CA SER A 210 6.88 6.16 -0.82
C SER A 210 5.93 5.10 -0.26
N ARG A 211 5.05 4.50 -1.10
CA ARG A 211 4.17 3.40 -0.69
C ARG A 211 4.95 2.11 -0.43
N LEU A 212 5.94 1.79 -1.27
CA LEU A 212 6.85 0.67 -1.04
C LEU A 212 7.66 0.83 0.25
N LEU A 213 8.21 2.03 0.51
CA LEU A 213 8.92 2.33 1.76
C LEU A 213 7.99 2.25 2.98
N SER A 214 6.74 2.66 2.83
CA SER A 214 5.73 2.50 3.91
C SER A 214 5.56 1.04 4.29
N LEU A 215 5.42 0.14 3.31
CA LEU A 215 5.34 -1.31 3.57
C LEU A 215 6.62 -1.86 4.18
N LEU A 216 7.78 -1.47 3.64
CA LEU A 216 9.09 -1.90 4.17
C LEU A 216 9.21 -1.56 5.66
N LEU A 217 9.00 -0.30 6.01
CA LEU A 217 9.13 0.17 7.38
C LEU A 217 8.08 -0.44 8.32
N LEU A 218 6.85 -0.60 7.86
CA LEU A 218 5.79 -1.27 8.61
C LEU A 218 6.15 -2.73 8.90
N TYR A 219 6.62 -3.49 7.90
CA TYR A 219 6.96 -4.90 8.07
C TYR A 219 8.15 -5.10 9.00
N GLN A 220 9.19 -4.27 8.90
CA GLN A 220 10.34 -4.29 9.80
C GLN A 220 9.96 -4.04 11.27
N ASN A 221 8.87 -3.32 11.50
CA ASN A 221 8.34 -3.05 12.83
C ASN A 221 7.19 -4.02 13.22
N GLY A 222 6.99 -5.10 12.45
CA GLY A 222 6.02 -6.15 12.72
C GLY A 222 4.57 -5.78 12.43
N PHE A 223 4.32 -4.77 11.59
CA PHE A 223 2.97 -4.38 11.15
C PHE A 223 2.74 -4.87 9.71
N ASP A 224 2.52 -6.17 9.56
CA ASP A 224 2.51 -6.87 8.28
C ASP A 224 1.11 -7.01 7.64
N ALA A 225 0.08 -6.31 8.12
CA ALA A 225 -1.27 -6.36 7.55
C ALA A 225 -1.28 -6.06 6.05
N GLY A 226 -0.36 -5.20 5.56
CA GLY A 226 -0.20 -4.87 4.14
C GLY A 226 0.16 -6.06 3.25
N LYS A 227 0.64 -7.17 3.80
CA LYS A 227 0.87 -8.42 3.05
C LYS A 227 -0.45 -9.12 2.67
N TYR A 228 -1.49 -8.96 3.47
CA TYR A 228 -2.75 -9.71 3.38
C TYR A 228 -3.93 -8.85 2.93
N ILE A 229 -3.84 -7.56 3.17
CA ILE A 229 -4.80 -6.53 2.75
C ILE A 229 -4.00 -5.38 2.15
N SER A 230 -4.25 -5.06 0.88
CA SER A 230 -3.49 -4.01 0.19
C SER A 230 -3.61 -2.65 0.88
N PHE A 231 -2.48 -2.15 1.34
CA PHE A 231 -2.35 -0.79 1.90
C PHE A 231 -2.61 0.26 0.82
N GLU A 232 -2.13 0.02 -0.39
CA GLU A 232 -2.30 0.91 -1.54
C GLU A 232 -3.75 0.96 -2.03
N GLU A 233 -4.49 -0.15 -1.92
CA GLU A 233 -5.93 -0.16 -2.22
C GLU A 233 -6.70 0.72 -1.23
N GLN A 234 -6.35 0.68 0.06
CA GLN A 234 -6.98 1.57 1.04
C GLN A 234 -6.64 3.04 0.76
N ILE A 235 -5.40 3.36 0.38
CA ILE A 235 -5.04 4.72 -0.07
C ILE A 235 -5.85 5.11 -1.30
N ASN A 236 -5.91 4.26 -2.32
CA ASN A 236 -6.63 4.56 -3.57
C ASN A 236 -8.13 4.78 -3.34
N LYS A 237 -8.73 4.00 -2.46
CA LYS A 237 -10.15 4.11 -2.07
C LYS A 237 -10.49 5.44 -1.40
N TYR A 238 -9.55 6.03 -0.68
CA TYR A 238 -9.68 7.29 0.03
C TYR A 238 -8.64 8.31 -0.46
N LYS A 239 -8.38 8.32 -1.77
CA LYS A 239 -7.33 9.10 -2.42
C LYS A 239 -7.39 10.59 -2.08
N ASP A 240 -8.57 11.17 -2.07
CA ASP A 240 -8.75 12.59 -1.78
C ASP A 240 -8.33 12.95 -0.34
N LEU A 241 -8.67 12.09 0.63
CA LEU A 241 -8.26 12.27 2.03
C LEU A 241 -6.75 12.13 2.22
N TYR A 242 -6.13 11.21 1.46
CA TYR A 242 -4.68 11.05 1.47
C TYR A 242 -3.96 12.30 0.94
N TYR A 243 -4.39 12.82 -0.20
CA TYR A 243 -3.77 14.02 -0.78
C TYR A 243 -4.06 15.27 0.04
N GLU A 244 -5.24 15.38 0.66
CA GLU A 244 -5.55 16.49 1.57
C GLU A 244 -4.65 16.46 2.82
N ALA A 245 -4.45 15.30 3.43
CA ALA A 245 -3.55 15.14 4.57
C ALA A 245 -2.09 15.47 4.18
N LEU A 246 -1.66 15.03 2.99
CA LEU A 246 -0.35 15.35 2.46
C LEU A 246 -0.18 16.86 2.22
N ARG A 247 -1.22 17.52 1.66
CA ARG A 247 -1.25 18.96 1.43
C ARG A 247 -1.13 19.74 2.74
N GLN A 248 -1.90 19.36 3.76
CA GLN A 248 -1.87 20.02 5.07
C GLN A 248 -0.50 19.85 5.72
N SER A 249 0.05 18.63 5.71
CA SER A 249 1.31 18.36 6.40
C SER A 249 2.56 18.81 5.65
N SER A 250 2.47 19.12 4.36
CA SER A 250 3.59 19.71 3.60
C SER A 250 3.64 21.24 3.61
N ALA A 251 2.60 21.90 4.14
CA ALA A 251 2.59 23.37 4.25
C ALA A 251 3.68 23.86 5.20
N GLY A 252 4.54 24.79 4.76
CA GLY A 252 5.66 25.32 5.54
C GLY A 252 6.79 24.33 5.83
N TRP A 253 6.84 23.22 5.09
CA TRP A 253 7.81 22.16 5.31
C TRP A 253 9.26 22.64 5.13
N ASP A 254 9.56 23.44 4.11
CA ASP A 254 10.84 24.03 3.81
C ASP A 254 11.32 25.01 4.90
N GLN A 255 10.37 25.58 5.66
CA GLN A 255 10.63 26.52 6.75
C GLN A 255 10.71 25.86 8.13
N ASN A 256 10.59 24.54 8.24
CA ASN A 256 10.45 23.77 9.48
C ASN A 256 9.21 24.19 10.32
N GLN A 257 8.11 24.54 9.64
CA GLN A 257 6.86 24.99 10.27
C GLN A 257 5.68 24.07 9.93
N ASN A 258 5.95 22.94 9.32
CA ASN A 258 4.93 21.97 8.96
C ASN A 258 4.37 21.23 10.18
N ASP A 259 3.13 20.78 10.05
CA ASP A 259 2.47 19.88 11.01
C ASP A 259 2.39 18.46 10.46
N TYR A 260 3.05 17.50 11.11
CA TYR A 260 3.01 16.09 10.70
C TYR A 260 1.69 15.37 11.04
N PHE A 261 0.92 15.87 11.99
CA PHE A 261 -0.22 15.13 12.56
C PHE A 261 -1.33 14.80 11.57
N PRO A 262 -1.72 15.65 10.61
CA PRO A 262 -2.71 15.28 9.61
C PRO A 262 -2.30 14.05 8.80
N PHE A 263 -1.02 13.99 8.37
CA PHE A 263 -0.52 12.84 7.60
C PHE A 263 -0.34 11.60 8.47
N ILE A 264 0.16 11.74 9.70
CA ILE A 264 0.22 10.63 10.68
C ILE A 264 -1.17 10.04 10.88
N GLN A 265 -2.18 10.87 11.10
CA GLN A 265 -3.56 10.40 11.31
C GLN A 265 -4.10 9.66 10.10
N ASN A 266 -3.90 10.17 8.88
CA ASN A 266 -4.32 9.51 7.66
C ASN A 266 -3.62 8.16 7.47
N PHE A 267 -2.30 8.12 7.64
CA PHE A 267 -1.48 6.91 7.51
C PHE A 267 -1.92 5.82 8.50
N LEU A 268 -2.09 6.18 9.78
CA LEU A 268 -2.56 5.24 10.79
C LEU A 268 -3.99 4.79 10.55
N SER A 269 -4.87 5.67 10.05
CA SER A 269 -6.23 5.29 9.66
C SER A 269 -6.21 4.25 8.53
N THR A 270 -5.33 4.43 7.54
CA THR A 270 -5.14 3.46 6.44
C THR A 270 -4.67 2.10 6.98
N LEU A 271 -3.66 2.09 7.85
CA LEU A 271 -3.17 0.85 8.46
C LEU A 271 -4.23 0.18 9.34
N TYR A 272 -4.97 0.96 10.12
CA TYR A 272 -6.08 0.47 10.93
C TYR A 272 -7.14 -0.20 10.06
N MET A 273 -7.50 0.41 8.93
CA MET A 273 -8.46 -0.18 7.98
C MET A 273 -7.93 -1.50 7.40
N CYS A 274 -6.63 -1.62 7.10
CA CYS A 274 -6.04 -2.90 6.70
C CYS A 274 -6.25 -3.99 7.76
N TYR A 275 -5.94 -3.70 9.02
CA TYR A 275 -6.15 -4.66 10.11
C TYR A 275 -7.63 -4.97 10.34
N LYS A 276 -8.53 -3.99 10.26
CA LYS A 276 -9.99 -4.19 10.38
C LYS A 276 -10.52 -5.07 9.26
N GLU A 277 -10.07 -4.85 8.04
CA GLU A 277 -10.49 -5.67 6.91
C GLU A 277 -9.91 -7.10 7.00
N LEU A 278 -8.67 -7.24 7.46
CA LEU A 278 -8.07 -8.54 7.74
C LEU A 278 -8.87 -9.31 8.80
N ASP A 279 -9.24 -8.65 9.91
CA ASP A 279 -10.10 -9.23 10.97
C ASP A 279 -11.46 -9.67 10.42
N LYS A 280 -12.09 -8.83 9.60
CA LYS A 280 -13.37 -9.13 8.94
C LYS A 280 -13.27 -10.33 8.00
N ARG A 281 -12.26 -10.36 7.09
CA ARG A 281 -12.06 -11.48 6.15
C ARG A 281 -11.78 -12.77 6.90
N PHE A 282 -11.01 -12.69 7.97
CA PHE A 282 -10.73 -13.84 8.80
C PHE A 282 -11.97 -14.33 9.55
N ALA A 283 -12.82 -13.44 10.09
CA ALA A 283 -14.08 -13.80 10.73
C ALA A 283 -15.05 -14.46 9.73
N VAL A 284 -15.09 -13.98 8.48
CA VAL A 284 -15.82 -14.61 7.38
C VAL A 284 -15.30 -16.02 7.09
N ALA A 285 -13.98 -16.19 7.02
CA ALA A 285 -13.36 -17.51 6.81
C ALA A 285 -13.65 -18.50 7.96
N GLN A 286 -13.67 -18.04 9.22
CA GLN A 286 -13.92 -18.89 10.39
C GLN A 286 -15.41 -19.15 10.72
N GLY A 287 -16.35 -18.47 10.11
CA GLY A 287 -17.79 -18.68 10.35
C GLY A 287 -18.33 -18.21 11.68
N LYS A 288 -17.59 -17.40 12.42
CA LYS A 288 -17.93 -17.06 13.82
C LYS A 288 -19.14 -16.11 13.99
N ARG A 289 -19.55 -15.35 12.95
CA ARG A 289 -20.68 -14.39 13.03
C ARG A 289 -21.50 -14.22 11.75
N VAL A 290 -21.19 -14.92 10.68
CA VAL A 290 -21.79 -14.73 9.37
C VAL A 290 -22.24 -16.10 8.83
N THR A 291 -23.39 -16.18 8.17
CA THR A 291 -23.84 -17.44 7.57
C THR A 291 -22.85 -17.93 6.53
N LYS A 292 -22.77 -19.25 6.31
CA LYS A 292 -21.92 -19.84 5.26
C LYS A 292 -22.15 -19.19 3.89
N THR A 293 -23.41 -18.88 3.60
CA THR A 293 -23.85 -18.17 2.40
C THR A 293 -23.19 -16.79 2.29
N ALA A 294 -23.32 -15.94 3.31
CA ALA A 294 -22.77 -14.59 3.29
C ALA A 294 -21.23 -14.57 3.23
N ARG A 295 -20.58 -15.61 3.76
CA ARG A 295 -19.13 -15.78 3.64
C ARG A 295 -18.70 -16.06 2.20
N ILE A 296 -19.40 -16.95 1.49
CA ILE A 296 -19.15 -17.25 0.09
C ILE A 296 -19.37 -16.00 -0.77
N GLU A 297 -20.49 -15.29 -0.55
CA GLU A 297 -20.82 -14.04 -1.24
C GLU A 297 -19.70 -13.01 -1.07
N ALA A 298 -19.28 -12.72 0.16
CA ALA A 298 -18.20 -11.78 0.44
C ALA A 298 -16.88 -12.21 -0.22
N THR A 299 -16.53 -13.49 -0.16
CA THR A 299 -15.30 -14.02 -0.77
C THR A 299 -15.24 -13.74 -2.27
N VAL A 300 -16.34 -13.89 -2.98
CA VAL A 300 -16.39 -13.69 -4.44
C VAL A 300 -16.51 -12.22 -4.81
N LEU A 301 -17.34 -11.46 -4.10
CA LEU A 301 -17.59 -10.04 -4.38
C LEU A 301 -16.40 -9.14 -4.05
N ASP A 302 -15.61 -9.51 -3.03
CA ASP A 302 -14.41 -8.77 -2.61
C ASP A 302 -13.16 -9.20 -3.37
N SER A 303 -13.25 -10.26 -4.20
CA SER A 303 -12.12 -10.72 -5.03
C SER A 303 -11.99 -9.89 -6.30
N LEU A 304 -10.78 -9.40 -6.59
CA LEU A 304 -10.47 -8.72 -7.85
C LEU A 304 -10.17 -9.69 -9.00
N THR A 305 -9.95 -10.97 -8.69
CA THR A 305 -9.68 -11.99 -9.71
C THR A 305 -10.79 -13.01 -9.74
N PRO A 306 -11.09 -13.58 -10.92
CA PRO A 306 -12.04 -14.67 -11.01
C PRO A 306 -11.59 -15.86 -10.16
N LEU A 307 -12.42 -16.26 -9.19
CA LEU A 307 -12.17 -17.41 -8.31
C LEU A 307 -12.83 -18.67 -8.86
N SER A 308 -12.12 -19.79 -8.81
CA SER A 308 -12.70 -21.12 -9.03
C SER A 308 -13.39 -21.62 -7.77
N LYS A 309 -14.28 -22.61 -7.92
CA LYS A 309 -14.90 -23.29 -6.78
C LYS A 309 -13.88 -23.91 -5.83
N ALA A 310 -12.76 -24.43 -6.36
CA ALA A 310 -11.69 -25.02 -5.55
C ALA A 310 -10.98 -23.96 -4.69
N GLU A 311 -10.65 -22.81 -5.26
CA GLU A 311 -10.04 -21.70 -4.52
C GLU A 311 -10.96 -21.19 -3.41
N ILE A 312 -12.27 -21.06 -3.67
CA ILE A 312 -13.25 -20.69 -2.63
C ILE A 312 -13.31 -21.73 -1.51
N CYS A 313 -13.30 -23.04 -1.84
CA CYS A 313 -13.27 -24.09 -0.83
C CYS A 313 -11.97 -24.08 -0.01
N THR A 314 -10.86 -23.67 -0.59
CA THR A 314 -9.59 -23.49 0.14
C THR A 314 -9.66 -22.31 1.11
N ILE A 315 -10.25 -21.20 0.68
CA ILE A 315 -10.47 -20.00 1.54
C ILE A 315 -11.48 -20.30 2.67
N LEU A 316 -12.47 -21.17 2.41
CA LEU A 316 -13.55 -21.51 3.33
C LEU A 316 -13.58 -23.04 3.60
N PRO A 317 -12.59 -23.59 4.30
CA PRO A 317 -12.41 -25.04 4.44
C PRO A 317 -13.54 -25.75 5.22
N ASP A 318 -14.29 -25.00 6.03
CA ASP A 318 -15.46 -25.50 6.79
C ASP A 318 -16.78 -25.43 6.00
N VAL A 319 -16.74 -24.99 4.74
CA VAL A 319 -17.91 -24.92 3.84
C VAL A 319 -17.84 -26.03 2.81
N SER A 320 -18.91 -26.83 2.71
CA SER A 320 -18.94 -27.93 1.74
C SER A 320 -18.90 -27.41 0.28
N PRO A 321 -18.24 -28.14 -0.64
CA PRO A 321 -18.24 -27.78 -2.06
C PRO A 321 -19.64 -27.66 -2.67
N THR A 322 -20.61 -28.42 -2.15
CA THR A 322 -22.02 -28.36 -2.57
C THR A 322 -22.69 -27.04 -2.16
N THR A 323 -22.39 -26.56 -0.94
CA THR A 323 -22.90 -25.26 -0.49
C THR A 323 -22.31 -24.12 -1.31
N VAL A 324 -20.98 -24.17 -1.60
CA VAL A 324 -20.33 -23.20 -2.47
C VAL A 324 -20.99 -23.16 -3.84
N GLU A 325 -21.23 -24.32 -4.46
CA GLU A 325 -21.85 -24.42 -5.77
C GLU A 325 -23.30 -23.86 -5.79
N ALA A 326 -24.09 -24.16 -4.77
CA ALA A 326 -25.46 -23.66 -4.65
C ALA A 326 -25.51 -22.13 -4.53
N VAL A 327 -24.63 -21.55 -3.73
CA VAL A 327 -24.54 -20.09 -3.55
C VAL A 327 -24.04 -19.41 -4.83
N LEU A 328 -22.99 -19.91 -5.45
CA LEU A 328 -22.49 -19.38 -6.73
C LEU A 328 -23.56 -19.43 -7.82
N GLY A 329 -24.29 -20.54 -7.92
CA GLY A 329 -25.41 -20.68 -8.86
C GLY A 329 -26.54 -19.67 -8.63
N ARG A 330 -26.83 -19.33 -7.37
CA ARG A 330 -27.79 -18.29 -7.01
C ARG A 330 -27.25 -16.90 -7.40
N MET A 331 -26.03 -16.54 -7.02
CA MET A 331 -25.42 -15.24 -7.31
C MET A 331 -25.33 -14.96 -8.82
N VAL A 332 -25.07 -15.99 -9.63
CA VAL A 332 -25.10 -15.87 -11.10
C VAL A 332 -26.51 -15.57 -11.60
N ARG A 333 -27.55 -16.27 -11.08
CA ARG A 333 -28.97 -16.03 -11.47
C ARG A 333 -29.44 -14.63 -11.05
N GLU A 334 -28.95 -14.11 -9.93
CA GLU A 334 -29.25 -12.78 -9.41
C GLU A 334 -28.42 -11.67 -10.09
N GLY A 335 -27.53 -12.01 -11.04
CA GLY A 335 -26.69 -11.04 -11.73
C GLY A 335 -25.58 -10.39 -10.88
N GLN A 336 -25.34 -10.91 -9.68
CA GLN A 336 -24.32 -10.35 -8.78
C GLN A 336 -22.90 -10.70 -9.24
N ILE A 337 -22.73 -11.86 -9.88
CA ILE A 337 -21.47 -12.35 -10.41
C ILE A 337 -21.63 -12.94 -11.82
N GLN A 338 -20.54 -12.95 -12.58
CA GLN A 338 -20.46 -13.60 -13.88
C GLN A 338 -19.65 -14.89 -13.79
N ARG A 339 -20.09 -15.91 -14.52
CA ARG A 339 -19.37 -17.17 -14.70
C ARG A 339 -18.53 -17.10 -15.96
N LEU A 340 -17.21 -17.30 -15.82
CA LEU A 340 -16.26 -17.38 -16.92
C LEU A 340 -15.88 -18.84 -17.17
N GLY A 341 -15.97 -19.30 -18.41
CA GLY A 341 -15.65 -20.68 -18.78
C GLY A 341 -16.75 -21.70 -18.45
N ALA A 342 -16.47 -22.99 -18.69
CA ALA A 342 -17.39 -24.08 -18.49
C ALA A 342 -16.76 -25.27 -17.75
N GLY A 343 -17.59 -26.11 -17.12
CA GLY A 343 -17.16 -27.32 -16.44
C GLY A 343 -16.28 -27.06 -15.22
N ARG A 344 -15.25 -27.89 -15.03
CA ARG A 344 -14.35 -27.82 -13.86
C ARG A 344 -13.44 -26.59 -13.82
N SER A 345 -13.22 -25.96 -14.98
CA SER A 345 -12.42 -24.73 -15.11
C SER A 345 -13.21 -23.43 -14.93
N SER A 346 -14.50 -23.51 -14.58
CA SER A 346 -15.33 -22.32 -14.35
C SER A 346 -14.76 -21.44 -13.24
N ARG A 347 -14.72 -20.14 -13.51
CA ARG A 347 -14.34 -19.10 -12.55
C ARG A 347 -15.48 -18.10 -12.39
N TYR A 348 -15.53 -17.45 -11.27
CA TYR A 348 -16.58 -16.52 -10.89
C TYR A 348 -15.96 -15.17 -10.53
N VAL A 349 -16.55 -14.10 -11.02
CA VAL A 349 -16.11 -12.72 -10.80
C VAL A 349 -17.32 -11.83 -10.57
N ARG A 350 -17.15 -10.77 -9.82
CA ARG A 350 -18.18 -9.74 -9.62
C ARG A 350 -18.68 -9.22 -10.98
N ALA A 351 -19.99 -9.13 -11.16
CA ALA A 351 -20.57 -8.44 -12.31
C ALA A 351 -20.26 -6.94 -12.20
N LEU A 352 -19.81 -6.34 -13.32
CA LEU A 352 -19.66 -4.88 -13.39
C LEU A 352 -21.07 -4.30 -13.55
N PRO A 353 -21.41 -3.19 -12.90
CA PRO A 353 -22.62 -2.45 -13.26
C PRO A 353 -22.50 -1.98 -14.71
N ASP A 354 -23.62 -2.10 -15.47
CA ASP A 354 -23.74 -1.59 -16.83
C ASP A 354 -23.57 -0.08 -16.89
#